data_6c60a741eebbbcbe7347196f17413548
#
_entry.id   6c60a741eebbbcbe7347196f17413548
#
_cell.length_a   1.000
_cell.length_b   1.000
_cell.length_c   1.000
_cell.angle_alpha   90.00
_cell.angle_beta   90.00
_cell.angle_gamma   90.00
#
_symmetry.space_group_name_H-M   'P 1'
#
loop_
_entity.id
_entity.type
_entity.pdbx_description
1 polymer ?
#
loop_
_entity_poly.entity_id
_entity_poly.type
_entity_poly.pdbx_seq_one_letter_code
_entity_poly.pdbx_strand_id
1 'polypeptide(L)'
;MSDNQNNNPKGIIIGMLCLIWGLGSIAAMLFCSKLENHTGILLVLLGQFFLVIGLIAVICNRKAKPYPFIVLVFPLAGIALLVCGIYILTKGEIALSMLDQYAPYILIWIFPLAGIMMIAGTLGKIRYLKQVCTQEVQAKCVDIESASAAGTHRRKHVTMPVYSISYNGEEKLLRKGMYTNLNHFEIGAYYNIRINPTNPDEYLDENNRKGNNLILILGVVLLVVTLPAIVYMYING
;
A
#
# COMPACT_ATOMS: atom_id res chain seq x y z
N MET A 1 -3.06 30.94 11.54
CA MET A 1 -3.88 30.13 12.45
C MET A 1 -3.21 28.79 12.56
N SER A 2 -2.71 28.45 13.74
CA SER A 2 -1.85 27.31 14.00
C SER A 2 -2.63 26.02 13.80
N ASP A 3 -2.16 25.18 12.86
CA ASP A 3 -2.55 23.78 12.76
C ASP A 3 -2.27 23.08 14.09
N ASN A 4 -3.33 22.85 14.84
CA ASN A 4 -3.32 21.90 15.94
C ASN A 4 -3.18 20.51 15.32
N GLN A 5 -1.94 20.11 14.96
CA GLN A 5 -1.60 18.71 14.78
C GLN A 5 -1.99 18.03 16.08
N ASN A 6 -3.13 17.38 16.02
CA ASN A 6 -3.67 16.58 17.12
C ASN A 6 -2.65 15.46 17.37
N ASN A 7 -1.63 15.76 18.16
CA ASN A 7 -0.62 14.81 18.63
C ASN A 7 -1.36 13.78 19.49
N ASN A 8 -1.97 12.80 18.82
CA ASN A 8 -2.61 11.70 19.51
C ASN A 8 -1.50 10.88 20.19
N PRO A 9 -1.29 11.04 21.51
CA PRO A 9 -0.20 10.37 22.23
C PRO A 9 -0.24 8.85 22.07
N LYS A 10 -1.44 8.30 21.88
CA LYS A 10 -1.64 6.86 21.61
C LYS A 10 -1.02 6.45 20.26
N GLY A 11 -1.12 7.29 19.23
CA GLY A 11 -0.52 7.03 17.92
C GLY A 11 1.02 7.03 17.98
N ILE A 12 1.58 7.97 18.73
CA ILE A 12 3.04 8.08 18.93
C ILE A 12 3.57 6.86 19.70
N ILE A 13 2.89 6.44 20.78
CA ILE A 13 3.28 5.27 21.57
C ILE A 13 3.23 4.00 20.72
N ILE A 14 2.17 3.79 19.94
CA ILE A 14 2.06 2.63 19.04
C ILE A 14 3.17 2.67 18.00
N GLY A 15 3.47 3.82 17.40
CA GLY A 15 4.57 3.97 16.45
C GLY A 15 5.93 3.63 17.06
N MET A 16 6.22 4.11 18.27
CA MET A 16 7.45 3.77 19.00
C MET A 16 7.56 2.26 19.31
N LEU A 17 6.47 1.65 19.79
CA LEU A 17 6.44 0.21 20.05
C LEU A 17 6.69 -0.60 18.76
N CYS A 18 6.12 -0.19 17.63
CA CYS A 18 6.37 -0.82 16.33
C CYS A 18 7.83 -0.67 15.89
N LEU A 19 8.45 0.48 16.12
CA LEU A 19 9.87 0.70 15.81
C LEU A 19 10.78 -0.18 16.67
N ILE A 20 10.56 -0.22 17.99
CA ILE A 20 11.33 -1.06 18.91
C ILE A 20 11.19 -2.53 18.54
N TRP A 21 9.95 -2.98 18.28
CA TRP A 21 9.67 -4.34 17.84
C TRP A 21 10.36 -4.66 16.50
N GLY A 22 10.27 -3.76 15.52
CA GLY A 22 10.89 -3.93 14.22
C GLY A 22 12.41 -4.02 14.29
N LEU A 23 13.06 -3.11 15.02
CA LEU A 23 14.50 -3.11 15.23
C LEU A 23 14.95 -4.34 16.02
N GLY A 24 14.20 -4.73 17.05
CA GLY A 24 14.45 -5.95 17.82
C GLY A 24 14.36 -7.21 16.96
N SER A 25 13.36 -7.30 16.09
CA SER A 25 13.21 -8.43 15.15
C SER A 25 14.36 -8.50 14.16
N ILE A 26 14.80 -7.37 13.60
CA ILE A 26 15.95 -7.31 12.68
C ILE A 26 17.24 -7.72 13.41
N ALA A 27 17.48 -7.20 14.62
CA ALA A 27 18.64 -7.58 15.42
C ALA A 27 18.63 -9.09 15.76
N ALA A 28 17.47 -9.64 16.14
CA ALA A 28 17.31 -11.07 16.37
C ALA A 28 17.59 -11.89 15.10
N MET A 29 17.11 -11.47 13.92
CA MET A 29 17.40 -12.12 12.64
C MET A 29 18.91 -12.15 12.35
N LEU A 30 19.62 -11.02 12.55
CA LEU A 30 21.06 -10.92 12.33
C LEU A 30 21.84 -11.81 13.30
N PHE A 31 21.40 -11.90 14.55
CA PHE A 31 22.02 -12.78 15.55
C PHE A 31 21.77 -14.27 15.23
N CYS A 32 20.52 -14.62 14.91
CA CYS A 32 20.12 -15.99 14.63
C CYS A 32 20.67 -16.52 13.31
N SER A 33 21.07 -15.65 12.35
CA SER A 33 21.69 -16.08 11.09
C SER A 33 23.01 -16.85 11.28
N LYS A 34 23.62 -16.81 12.48
CA LYS A 34 24.84 -17.51 12.84
C LYS A 34 24.60 -18.88 13.48
N LEU A 35 23.34 -19.24 13.75
CA LEU A 35 22.98 -20.50 14.40
C LEU A 35 22.78 -21.62 13.37
N GLU A 36 23.07 -22.86 13.80
CA GLU A 36 22.58 -24.04 13.07
C GLU A 36 21.05 -24.01 13.03
N ASN A 37 20.41 -24.43 11.96
CA ASN A 37 18.96 -24.31 11.76
C ASN A 37 18.40 -22.88 11.69
N HIS A 38 19.24 -21.92 11.34
CA HIS A 38 18.86 -20.49 11.27
C HIS A 38 17.64 -20.23 10.36
N THR A 39 17.45 -20.99 9.30
CA THR A 39 16.36 -20.78 8.32
C THR A 39 14.98 -20.86 8.96
N GLY A 40 14.72 -21.88 9.78
CA GLY A 40 13.43 -22.03 10.48
C GLY A 40 13.18 -20.89 11.45
N ILE A 41 14.20 -20.51 12.23
CA ILE A 41 14.12 -19.39 13.20
C ILE A 41 13.89 -18.08 12.46
N LEU A 42 14.61 -17.82 11.37
CA LEU A 42 14.45 -16.61 10.56
C LEU A 42 13.03 -16.49 9.97
N LEU A 43 12.46 -17.57 9.46
CA LEU A 43 11.09 -17.59 8.95
C LEU A 43 10.06 -17.32 10.04
N VAL A 44 10.24 -17.86 11.25
CA VAL A 44 9.37 -17.56 12.39
C VAL A 44 9.47 -16.09 12.79
N LEU A 45 10.68 -15.53 12.90
CA LEU A 45 10.90 -14.13 13.23
C LEU A 45 10.30 -13.20 12.16
N LEU A 46 10.51 -13.51 10.88
CA LEU A 46 9.95 -12.75 9.77
C LEU A 46 8.43 -12.87 9.72
N GLY A 47 7.90 -14.07 9.95
CA GLY A 47 6.47 -14.32 9.97
C GLY A 47 5.74 -13.53 11.06
N GLN A 48 6.26 -13.53 12.29
CA GLN A 48 5.68 -12.71 13.36
C GLN A 48 5.77 -11.21 13.07
N PHE A 49 6.84 -10.76 12.42
CA PHE A 49 7.00 -9.36 12.02
C PHE A 49 5.91 -8.93 11.04
N PHE A 50 5.70 -9.71 9.97
CA PHE A 50 4.64 -9.44 9.00
C PHE A 50 3.24 -9.57 9.61
N LEU A 51 3.02 -10.52 10.52
CA LEU A 51 1.75 -10.70 11.19
C LEU A 51 1.39 -9.49 12.06
N VAL A 52 2.32 -9.01 12.89
CA VAL A 52 2.09 -7.87 13.78
C VAL A 52 1.84 -6.60 12.97
N ILE A 53 2.70 -6.28 12.00
CA ILE A 53 2.52 -5.10 11.14
C ILE A 53 1.21 -5.20 10.36
N GLY A 54 0.90 -6.38 9.83
CA GLY A 54 -0.33 -6.64 9.10
C GLY A 54 -1.58 -6.42 9.95
N LEU A 55 -1.60 -6.93 11.17
CA LEU A 55 -2.73 -6.73 12.10
C LEU A 55 -2.90 -5.26 12.48
N ILE A 56 -1.80 -4.54 12.75
CA ILE A 56 -1.86 -3.10 13.00
C ILE A 56 -2.43 -2.36 11.79
N ALA A 57 -1.96 -2.68 10.59
CA ALA A 57 -2.44 -2.08 9.36
C ALA A 57 -3.94 -2.37 9.12
N VAL A 58 -4.42 -3.59 9.40
CA VAL A 58 -5.84 -3.95 9.35
C VAL A 58 -6.66 -3.12 10.33
N ILE A 59 -6.21 -3.01 11.59
CA ILE A 59 -6.90 -2.24 12.63
C ILE A 59 -6.97 -0.75 12.26
N CYS A 60 -5.87 -0.17 11.79
CA CYS A 60 -5.80 1.23 11.39
C CYS A 60 -6.72 1.53 10.19
N ASN A 61 -6.86 0.59 9.26
CA ASN A 61 -7.66 0.77 8.05
C ASN A 61 -9.09 0.23 8.15
N ARG A 62 -9.53 -0.31 9.31
CA ARG A 62 -10.87 -0.93 9.46
C ARG A 62 -12.04 -0.01 9.10
N LYS A 63 -11.85 1.32 9.22
CA LYS A 63 -12.87 2.33 8.89
C LYS A 63 -12.67 2.93 7.49
N ALA A 64 -11.62 2.56 6.77
CA ALA A 64 -11.35 3.09 5.44
C ALA A 64 -12.41 2.61 4.44
N LYS A 65 -12.92 3.50 3.61
CA LYS A 65 -13.84 3.20 2.52
C LYS A 65 -13.25 3.74 1.21
N PRO A 66 -13.07 2.91 0.17
CA PRO A 66 -13.19 1.44 0.19
C PRO A 66 -12.07 0.81 1.05
N TYR A 67 -12.35 -0.36 1.61
CA TYR A 67 -11.34 -1.08 2.41
C TYR A 67 -10.15 -1.50 1.52
N PRO A 68 -8.91 -1.16 1.90
CA PRO A 68 -7.74 -1.51 1.10
C PRO A 68 -7.37 -2.98 1.33
N PHE A 69 -7.93 -3.90 0.53
CA PHE A 69 -7.71 -5.35 0.67
C PHE A 69 -6.23 -5.76 0.66
N ILE A 70 -5.36 -4.96 0.04
CA ILE A 70 -3.91 -5.20 0.02
C ILE A 70 -3.31 -5.29 1.44
N VAL A 71 -3.96 -4.67 2.43
CA VAL A 71 -3.53 -4.71 3.83
C VAL A 71 -3.62 -6.13 4.41
N LEU A 72 -4.49 -6.99 3.88
CA LEU A 72 -4.65 -8.37 4.32
C LEU A 72 -3.49 -9.27 3.87
N VAL A 73 -2.72 -8.86 2.87
CA VAL A 73 -1.56 -9.65 2.39
C VAL A 73 -0.53 -9.84 3.47
N PHE A 74 -0.26 -8.79 4.24
CA PHE A 74 0.77 -8.84 5.29
C PHE A 74 0.48 -9.87 6.39
N PRO A 75 -0.70 -9.88 7.04
CA PRO A 75 -0.98 -10.89 8.05
C PRO A 75 -1.08 -12.30 7.47
N LEU A 76 -1.60 -12.47 6.24
CA LEU A 76 -1.64 -13.77 5.58
C LEU A 76 -0.24 -14.30 5.25
N ALA A 77 0.64 -13.46 4.72
CA ALA A 77 2.04 -13.80 4.49
C ALA A 77 2.74 -14.12 5.81
N GLY A 78 2.47 -13.36 6.88
CA GLY A 78 2.99 -13.61 8.22
C GLY A 78 2.60 -14.99 8.74
N ILE A 79 1.33 -15.38 8.62
CA ILE A 79 0.85 -16.72 9.02
C ILE A 79 1.56 -17.81 8.20
N ALA A 80 1.64 -17.65 6.88
CA ALA A 80 2.30 -18.63 6.01
C ALA A 80 3.78 -18.82 6.41
N LEU A 81 4.52 -17.74 6.63
CA LEU A 81 5.92 -17.81 7.06
C LEU A 81 6.09 -18.44 8.44
N LEU A 82 5.18 -18.16 9.39
CA LEU A 82 5.17 -18.79 10.71
C LEU A 82 4.98 -20.31 10.59
N VAL A 83 4.00 -20.73 9.83
CA VAL A 83 3.71 -22.16 9.61
C VAL A 83 4.90 -22.86 8.96
N CYS A 84 5.48 -22.29 7.91
CA CYS A 84 6.69 -22.81 7.26
C CYS A 84 7.88 -22.88 8.23
N GLY A 85 8.12 -21.81 8.98
CA GLY A 85 9.22 -21.77 9.95
C GLY A 85 9.10 -22.83 11.05
N ILE A 86 7.90 -22.98 11.64
CA ILE A 86 7.63 -24.02 12.65
C ILE A 86 7.77 -25.42 12.03
N TYR A 87 7.31 -25.62 10.80
CA TYR A 87 7.44 -26.90 10.11
C TYR A 87 8.93 -27.27 9.89
N ILE A 88 9.77 -26.31 9.50
CA ILE A 88 11.22 -26.53 9.36
C ILE A 88 11.86 -26.86 10.71
N LEU A 89 11.50 -26.16 11.78
CA LEU A 89 12.05 -26.39 13.11
C LEU A 89 11.67 -27.78 13.65
N THR A 90 10.52 -28.34 13.23
CA THR A 90 10.04 -29.63 13.70
C THR A 90 10.53 -30.81 12.85
N LYS A 91 10.72 -30.63 11.53
CA LYS A 91 11.06 -31.68 10.58
C LYS A 91 12.49 -31.60 10.02
N GLY A 92 13.22 -30.51 10.32
CA GLY A 92 14.62 -30.35 9.96
C GLY A 92 14.88 -30.42 8.45
N GLU A 93 15.84 -31.23 8.04
CA GLU A 93 16.31 -31.33 6.65
C GLU A 93 15.22 -31.77 5.66
N ILE A 94 14.27 -32.60 6.08
CA ILE A 94 13.16 -33.04 5.22
C ILE A 94 12.29 -31.86 4.81
N ALA A 95 12.01 -30.94 5.74
CA ALA A 95 11.24 -29.74 5.46
C ALA A 95 12.00 -28.74 4.59
N LEU A 96 13.33 -28.63 4.78
CA LEU A 96 14.18 -27.79 3.95
C LEU A 96 14.21 -28.28 2.49
N SER A 97 14.41 -29.56 2.26
CA SER A 97 14.42 -30.12 0.90
C SER A 97 13.08 -29.90 0.18
N MET A 98 11.96 -30.08 0.87
CA MET A 98 10.64 -29.75 0.31
C MET A 98 10.50 -28.25 0.02
N LEU A 99 10.97 -27.39 0.91
CA LEU A 99 10.90 -25.95 0.69
C LEU A 99 11.72 -25.53 -0.53
N ASP A 100 12.94 -26.03 -0.66
CA ASP A 100 13.82 -25.74 -1.80
C ASP A 100 13.18 -26.19 -3.13
N GLN A 101 12.48 -27.33 -3.12
CA GLN A 101 11.78 -27.84 -4.30
C GLN A 101 10.58 -26.96 -4.67
N TYR A 102 9.77 -26.52 -3.70
CA TYR A 102 8.50 -25.82 -3.97
C TYR A 102 8.58 -24.30 -3.87
N ALA A 103 9.60 -23.73 -3.21
CA ALA A 103 9.74 -22.29 -3.03
C ALA A 103 9.70 -21.48 -4.34
N PRO A 104 10.38 -21.90 -5.44
CA PRO A 104 10.31 -21.18 -6.71
C PRO A 104 8.89 -21.09 -7.24
N TYR A 105 8.11 -22.17 -7.13
CA TYR A 105 6.72 -22.22 -7.58
C TYR A 105 5.81 -21.35 -6.74
N ILE A 106 6.01 -21.28 -5.42
CA ILE A 106 5.23 -20.44 -4.52
C ILE A 106 5.55 -18.96 -4.75
N LEU A 107 6.85 -18.63 -4.86
CA LEU A 107 7.30 -17.26 -5.03
C LEU A 107 6.80 -16.61 -6.31
N ILE A 108 6.74 -17.37 -7.41
CA ILE A 108 6.29 -16.80 -8.69
C ILE A 108 4.82 -16.39 -8.65
N TRP A 109 3.97 -17.03 -7.80
CA TRP A 109 2.56 -16.69 -7.65
C TRP A 109 2.32 -15.36 -6.91
N ILE A 110 3.31 -14.85 -6.17
CA ILE A 110 3.20 -13.55 -5.47
C ILE A 110 2.98 -12.42 -6.46
N PHE A 111 3.64 -12.46 -7.62
CA PHE A 111 3.56 -11.38 -8.61
C PHE A 111 2.17 -11.25 -9.25
N PRO A 112 1.54 -12.31 -9.79
CA PRO A 112 0.19 -12.20 -10.33
C PRO A 112 -0.84 -11.88 -9.25
N LEU A 113 -0.70 -12.38 -8.02
CA LEU A 113 -1.55 -11.98 -6.91
C LEU A 113 -1.44 -10.48 -6.62
N ALA A 114 -0.23 -9.94 -6.57
CA ALA A 114 -0.01 -8.51 -6.42
C ALA A 114 -0.65 -7.72 -7.57
N GLY A 115 -0.49 -8.18 -8.81
CA GLY A 115 -1.13 -7.58 -10.00
C GLY A 115 -2.66 -7.54 -9.89
N ILE A 116 -3.28 -8.65 -9.52
CA ILE A 116 -4.74 -8.74 -9.30
C ILE A 116 -5.19 -7.77 -8.20
N MET A 117 -4.47 -7.71 -7.08
CA MET A 117 -4.81 -6.84 -5.97
C MET A 117 -4.67 -5.35 -6.32
N MET A 118 -3.64 -4.98 -7.09
CA MET A 118 -3.48 -3.61 -7.59
C MET A 118 -4.66 -3.21 -8.49
N ILE A 119 -5.07 -4.08 -9.41
CA ILE A 119 -6.20 -3.83 -10.31
C ILE A 119 -7.51 -3.76 -9.51
N ALA A 120 -7.80 -4.76 -8.69
CA ALA A 120 -9.04 -4.83 -7.92
C ALA A 120 -9.17 -3.65 -6.94
N GLY A 121 -8.09 -3.30 -6.23
CA GLY A 121 -8.07 -2.17 -5.30
C GLY A 121 -8.30 -0.83 -6.00
N THR A 122 -7.63 -0.62 -7.13
CA THR A 122 -7.78 0.64 -7.90
C THR A 122 -9.16 0.76 -8.51
N LEU A 123 -9.68 -0.31 -9.15
CA LEU A 123 -11.03 -0.32 -9.71
C LEU A 123 -12.10 -0.18 -8.62
N GLY A 124 -11.93 -0.84 -7.48
CA GLY A 124 -12.81 -0.72 -6.33
C GLY A 124 -12.89 0.72 -5.83
N LYS A 125 -11.74 1.39 -5.68
CA LYS A 125 -11.67 2.80 -5.29
C LYS A 125 -12.38 3.72 -6.30
N ILE A 126 -12.11 3.53 -7.59
CA ILE A 126 -12.73 4.34 -8.65
C ILE A 126 -14.25 4.13 -8.66
N ARG A 127 -14.72 2.88 -8.56
CA ARG A 127 -16.16 2.56 -8.51
C ARG A 127 -16.82 3.19 -7.29
N TYR A 128 -16.23 3.04 -6.11
CA TYR A 128 -16.73 3.66 -4.89
C TYR A 128 -16.84 5.18 -5.03
N LEU A 129 -15.76 5.86 -5.45
CA LEU A 129 -15.79 7.32 -5.62
C LEU A 129 -16.83 7.77 -6.64
N LYS A 130 -17.01 7.03 -7.76
CA LYS A 130 -18.06 7.34 -8.73
C LYS A 130 -19.48 7.20 -8.16
N GLN A 131 -19.69 6.30 -7.21
CA GLN A 131 -21.00 6.10 -6.57
C GLN A 131 -21.32 7.15 -5.53
N VAL A 132 -20.32 7.58 -4.74
CA VAL A 132 -20.55 8.50 -3.62
C VAL A 132 -20.34 9.96 -4.01
N CYS A 133 -19.46 10.27 -4.97
CA CYS A 133 -19.18 11.61 -5.44
C CYS A 133 -20.17 11.98 -6.56
N THR A 134 -21.35 12.46 -6.18
CA THR A 134 -22.46 12.75 -7.12
C THR A 134 -22.62 14.23 -7.41
N GLN A 135 -22.09 15.11 -6.56
CA GLN A 135 -22.23 16.56 -6.70
C GLN A 135 -21.04 17.14 -7.48
N GLU A 136 -21.30 17.77 -8.60
CA GLU A 136 -20.28 18.50 -9.37
C GLU A 136 -20.09 19.89 -8.80
N VAL A 137 -18.83 20.27 -8.58
CA VAL A 137 -18.45 21.59 -8.06
C VAL A 137 -17.25 22.13 -8.84
N GLN A 138 -17.19 23.44 -9.00
CA GLN A 138 -15.99 24.12 -9.48
C GLN A 138 -15.04 24.36 -8.30
N ALA A 139 -13.87 23.76 -8.35
CA ALA A 139 -12.83 23.89 -7.36
C ALA A 139 -11.72 24.78 -7.89
N LYS A 140 -11.32 25.79 -7.14
CA LYS A 140 -10.19 26.64 -7.45
C LYS A 140 -8.91 26.02 -6.90
N CYS A 141 -7.90 25.84 -7.73
CA CYS A 141 -6.58 25.43 -7.26
C CYS A 141 -5.93 26.60 -6.53
N VAL A 142 -5.78 26.51 -5.23
CA VAL A 142 -5.24 27.60 -4.39
C VAL A 142 -3.77 27.41 -4.05
N ASP A 143 -3.30 26.16 -4.08
CA ASP A 143 -1.90 25.83 -3.78
C ASP A 143 -1.51 24.53 -4.49
N ILE A 144 -0.21 24.29 -4.64
CA ILE A 144 0.37 23.05 -5.18
C ILE A 144 1.40 22.55 -4.18
N GLU A 145 1.03 21.53 -3.42
CA GLU A 145 1.95 20.87 -2.52
C GLU A 145 2.94 20.03 -3.34
N SER A 146 4.23 20.17 -3.04
CA SER A 146 5.30 19.40 -3.67
C SER A 146 5.99 18.49 -2.65
N ALA A 147 6.20 17.23 -3.03
CA ALA A 147 7.01 16.29 -2.26
C ALA A 147 8.23 15.86 -3.07
N SER A 148 9.39 15.78 -2.41
CA SER A 148 10.59 15.22 -3.03
C SER A 148 10.50 13.69 -2.98
N ALA A 149 10.51 13.03 -4.15
CA ALA A 149 10.63 11.59 -4.19
C ALA A 149 12.03 11.20 -3.68
N ALA A 150 12.08 10.50 -2.54
CA ALA A 150 13.32 10.00 -1.97
C ALA A 150 13.97 9.00 -2.95
N GLY A 151 15.27 9.19 -3.25
CA GLY A 151 16.09 8.17 -3.91
C GLY A 151 16.55 8.43 -5.33
N THR A 152 16.25 9.57 -5.96
CA THR A 152 16.81 9.89 -7.27
C THR A 152 17.71 11.13 -7.21
N HIS A 153 18.93 11.03 -7.79
CA HIS A 153 19.87 12.15 -7.95
C HIS A 153 19.31 13.34 -8.78
N ARG A 154 18.20 13.15 -9.49
CA ARG A 154 17.38 14.22 -10.07
C ARG A 154 16.12 14.32 -9.21
N ARG A 155 16.00 15.40 -8.45
CA ARG A 155 14.80 15.75 -7.66
C ARG A 155 13.61 15.90 -8.59
N LYS A 156 12.92 14.81 -8.87
CA LYS A 156 11.60 14.85 -9.50
C LYS A 156 10.62 15.26 -8.41
N HIS A 157 10.19 16.51 -8.46
CA HIS A 157 9.10 16.97 -7.60
C HIS A 157 7.81 16.32 -8.11
N VAL A 158 7.15 15.58 -7.23
CA VAL A 158 5.77 15.17 -7.44
C VAL A 158 4.86 16.20 -6.81
N THR A 159 3.79 16.56 -7.49
CA THR A 159 2.90 17.65 -7.10
C THR A 159 1.50 17.14 -6.83
N MET A 160 0.81 17.78 -5.91
CA MET A 160 -0.60 17.54 -5.57
C MET A 160 -1.32 18.88 -5.48
N PRO A 161 -2.44 19.08 -6.20
CA PRO A 161 -3.20 20.31 -6.10
C PRO A 161 -3.96 20.37 -4.77
N VAL A 162 -4.02 21.58 -4.20
CA VAL A 162 -4.91 21.92 -3.08
C VAL A 162 -6.05 22.72 -3.66
N TYR A 163 -7.25 22.19 -3.50
CA TYR A 163 -8.46 22.84 -4.01
C TYR A 163 -9.20 23.58 -2.92
N SER A 164 -9.74 24.79 -3.25
CA SER A 164 -10.76 25.46 -2.47
C SER A 164 -12.11 25.30 -3.16
N ILE A 165 -13.12 24.92 -2.39
CA ILE A 165 -14.50 24.83 -2.81
C ILE A 165 -15.41 25.60 -1.86
N SER A 166 -16.52 26.16 -2.37
CA SER A 166 -17.61 26.64 -1.53
C SER A 166 -18.56 25.47 -1.25
N TYR A 167 -18.70 25.11 0.02
CA TYR A 167 -19.56 24.04 0.48
C TYR A 167 -20.43 24.52 1.64
N ASN A 168 -21.75 24.47 1.49
CA ASN A 168 -22.72 25.01 2.46
C ASN A 168 -22.49 26.48 2.87
N GLY A 169 -21.97 27.29 1.95
CA GLY A 169 -21.68 28.70 2.22
C GLY A 169 -20.32 28.98 2.90
N GLU A 170 -19.57 27.94 3.22
CA GLU A 170 -18.22 28.04 3.79
C GLU A 170 -17.16 27.64 2.77
N GLU A 171 -16.00 28.28 2.86
CA GLU A 171 -14.85 27.88 2.04
C GLU A 171 -14.14 26.69 2.69
N LYS A 172 -14.03 25.59 1.94
CA LYS A 172 -13.36 24.38 2.39
C LYS A 172 -12.17 24.05 1.51
N LEU A 173 -11.03 23.72 2.15
CA LEU A 173 -9.82 23.27 1.47
C LEU A 173 -9.78 21.76 1.36
N LEU A 174 -9.60 21.25 0.16
CA LEU A 174 -9.45 19.82 -0.14
C LEU A 174 -7.97 19.51 -0.39
N ARG A 175 -7.37 18.71 0.51
CA ARG A 175 -5.94 18.36 0.49
C ARG A 175 -5.70 16.85 0.27
N LYS A 176 -6.72 16.10 -0.12
CA LYS A 176 -6.60 14.67 -0.38
C LYS A 176 -6.46 14.43 -1.87
N GLY A 177 -5.27 14.10 -2.30
CA GLY A 177 -4.97 13.76 -3.69
C GLY A 177 -3.81 12.78 -3.79
N MET A 178 -3.48 12.39 -5.00
CA MET A 178 -2.30 11.60 -5.28
C MET A 178 -1.20 12.54 -5.77
N TYR A 179 -0.03 12.47 -5.14
CA TYR A 179 1.16 13.14 -5.66
C TYR A 179 1.55 12.51 -7.00
N THR A 180 1.67 13.34 -8.03
CA THR A 180 2.01 12.88 -9.38
C THR A 180 2.83 13.94 -10.12
N ASN A 181 3.67 13.49 -11.04
CA ASN A 181 4.35 14.35 -12.00
C ASN A 181 3.72 14.29 -13.41
N LEU A 182 2.61 13.56 -13.53
CA LEU A 182 1.94 13.32 -14.81
C LEU A 182 0.91 14.39 -15.19
N ASN A 183 0.51 15.19 -14.22
CA ASN A 183 -0.46 16.27 -14.41
C ASN A 183 0.19 17.61 -14.12
N HIS A 184 -0.20 18.61 -14.91
CA HIS A 184 0.16 20.00 -14.67
C HIS A 184 -1.06 20.71 -14.09
N PHE A 185 -0.90 21.31 -12.92
CA PHE A 185 -1.90 22.12 -12.27
C PHE A 185 -1.42 23.58 -12.23
N GLU A 186 -2.37 24.51 -12.37
CA GLU A 186 -2.07 25.95 -12.33
C GLU A 186 -2.79 26.58 -11.14
N ILE A 187 -2.05 27.33 -10.32
CA ILE A 187 -2.61 28.06 -9.19
C ILE A 187 -3.55 29.14 -9.73
N GLY A 188 -4.73 29.22 -9.16
CA GLY A 188 -5.79 30.14 -9.59
C GLY A 188 -6.73 29.58 -10.64
N ALA A 189 -6.39 28.48 -11.32
CA ALA A 189 -7.26 27.82 -12.31
C ALA A 189 -8.43 27.09 -11.61
N TYR A 190 -9.54 26.96 -12.34
CA TYR A 190 -10.72 26.25 -11.89
C TYR A 190 -10.79 24.88 -12.52
N TYR A 191 -11.11 23.86 -11.72
CA TYR A 191 -11.24 22.48 -12.11
C TYR A 191 -12.61 21.94 -11.72
N ASN A 192 -13.26 21.22 -12.62
CA ASN A 192 -14.50 20.53 -12.29
C ASN A 192 -14.17 19.23 -11.57
N ILE A 193 -14.63 19.11 -10.34
CA ILE A 193 -14.49 17.90 -9.52
C ILE A 193 -15.86 17.45 -9.04
N ARG A 194 -15.96 16.17 -8.69
CA ARG A 194 -17.16 15.63 -8.04
C ARG A 194 -16.86 15.37 -6.57
N ILE A 195 -17.72 15.86 -5.69
CA ILE A 195 -17.61 15.66 -4.26
C ILE A 195 -18.70 14.74 -3.73
N ASN A 196 -18.42 14.08 -2.61
CA ASN A 196 -19.43 13.38 -1.84
C ASN A 196 -20.24 14.44 -1.04
N PRO A 197 -21.58 14.56 -1.26
CA PRO A 197 -22.38 15.58 -0.59
C PRO A 197 -22.48 15.38 0.93
N THR A 198 -22.17 14.21 1.45
CA THR A 198 -22.15 13.96 2.91
C THR A 198 -20.75 14.10 3.53
N ASN A 199 -19.70 13.98 2.72
CA ASN A 199 -18.32 14.07 3.15
C ASN A 199 -17.46 14.68 2.03
N PRO A 200 -17.37 16.00 1.94
CA PRO A 200 -16.65 16.68 0.85
C PRO A 200 -15.14 16.41 0.81
N ASP A 201 -14.56 15.81 1.87
CA ASP A 201 -13.17 15.32 1.83
C ASP A 201 -12.98 14.10 0.90
N GLU A 202 -14.08 13.45 0.53
CA GLU A 202 -14.10 12.42 -0.50
C GLU A 202 -14.50 13.07 -1.83
N TYR A 203 -13.55 13.16 -2.74
CA TYR A 203 -13.80 13.73 -4.05
C TYR A 203 -13.16 12.94 -5.17
N LEU A 204 -13.74 13.04 -6.35
CA LEU A 204 -13.24 12.47 -7.60
C LEU A 204 -12.73 13.61 -8.49
N ASP A 205 -11.43 13.66 -8.68
CA ASP A 205 -10.81 14.55 -9.65
C ASP A 205 -10.47 13.77 -10.92
N GLU A 206 -11.23 14.01 -11.97
CA GLU A 206 -11.02 13.35 -13.26
C GLU A 206 -9.71 13.80 -13.92
N ASN A 207 -9.23 15.01 -13.62
CA ASN A 207 -7.96 15.51 -14.12
C ASN A 207 -6.78 14.77 -13.52
N ASN A 208 -6.93 14.23 -12.30
CA ASN A 208 -5.90 13.43 -11.61
C ASN A 208 -6.01 11.91 -11.88
N ARG A 209 -6.68 11.52 -12.95
CA ARG A 209 -6.91 10.11 -13.31
C ARG A 209 -5.65 9.37 -13.76
N LYS A 210 -4.63 10.09 -14.25
CA LYS A 210 -3.39 9.49 -14.81
C LYS A 210 -2.64 8.64 -13.79
N GLY A 211 -2.60 9.04 -12.51
CA GLY A 211 -1.97 8.26 -11.45
C GLY A 211 -2.63 6.90 -11.21
N ASN A 212 -3.97 6.85 -11.21
CA ASN A 212 -4.72 5.60 -11.08
C ASN A 212 -4.49 4.68 -12.29
N ASN A 213 -4.42 5.25 -13.51
CA ASN A 213 -4.14 4.49 -14.73
C ASN A 213 -2.75 3.86 -14.70
N LEU A 214 -1.74 4.54 -14.15
CA LEU A 214 -0.39 3.98 -14.01
C LEU A 214 -0.40 2.72 -13.13
N ILE A 215 -1.12 2.74 -12.00
CA ILE A 215 -1.24 1.57 -11.11
C ILE A 215 -1.94 0.43 -11.83
N LEU A 216 -3.01 0.71 -12.60
CA LEU A 216 -3.71 -0.30 -13.40
C LEU A 216 -2.79 -0.92 -14.45
N ILE A 217 -2.04 -0.10 -15.20
CA ILE A 217 -1.07 -0.56 -16.20
C ILE A 217 -0.02 -1.46 -15.54
N LEU A 218 0.54 -1.04 -14.41
CA LEU A 218 1.53 -1.84 -13.68
C LEU A 218 0.96 -3.19 -13.25
N GLY A 219 -0.27 -3.22 -12.73
CA GLY A 219 -0.97 -4.46 -12.37
C GLY A 219 -1.17 -5.40 -13.58
N VAL A 220 -1.56 -4.84 -14.74
CA VAL A 220 -1.72 -5.62 -15.98
C VAL A 220 -0.36 -6.15 -16.47
N VAL A 221 0.68 -5.33 -16.46
CA VAL A 221 2.04 -5.75 -16.86
C VAL A 221 2.52 -6.90 -15.97
N LEU A 222 2.33 -6.82 -14.66
CA LEU A 222 2.66 -7.92 -13.77
C LEU A 222 1.95 -9.22 -14.16
N LEU A 223 0.67 -9.17 -14.50
CA LEU A 223 -0.08 -10.36 -14.93
C LEU A 223 0.42 -10.91 -16.28
N VAL A 224 0.58 -10.02 -17.27
CA VAL A 224 0.98 -10.42 -18.63
C VAL A 224 2.39 -11.03 -18.66
N VAL A 225 3.30 -10.54 -17.83
CA VAL A 225 4.68 -11.04 -17.78
C VAL A 225 4.76 -12.34 -16.96
N THR A 226 4.05 -12.40 -15.83
CA THR A 226 4.24 -13.52 -14.89
C THR A 226 3.42 -14.76 -15.25
N LEU A 227 2.23 -14.63 -15.83
CA LEU A 227 1.41 -15.79 -16.20
C LEU A 227 2.08 -16.69 -17.23
N PRO A 228 2.67 -16.19 -18.33
CA PRO A 228 3.42 -17.04 -19.26
C PRO A 228 4.63 -17.71 -18.61
N ALA A 229 5.34 -17.01 -17.69
CA ALA A 229 6.47 -17.59 -16.98
C ALA A 229 6.03 -18.77 -16.07
N ILE A 230 4.87 -18.63 -15.40
CA ILE A 230 4.29 -19.73 -14.61
C ILE A 230 3.96 -20.92 -15.51
N VAL A 231 3.26 -20.69 -16.63
CA VAL A 231 2.91 -21.75 -17.57
C VAL A 231 4.17 -22.45 -18.09
N TYR A 232 5.19 -21.69 -18.46
CA TYR A 232 6.48 -22.24 -18.91
C TYR A 232 7.14 -23.11 -17.84
N MET A 233 7.17 -22.69 -16.58
CA MET A 233 7.73 -23.47 -15.47
C MET A 233 6.96 -24.78 -15.23
N TYR A 234 5.63 -24.78 -15.36
CA TYR A 234 4.83 -25.97 -15.15
C TYR A 234 4.91 -26.98 -16.33
N ILE A 235 5.27 -26.53 -17.52
CA ILE A 235 5.42 -27.40 -18.68
C ILE A 235 6.82 -28.04 -18.73
N ASN A 236 7.85 -27.31 -18.29
CA ASN A 236 9.26 -27.70 -18.46
C ASN A 236 9.97 -28.07 -17.14
N GLY A 237 9.32 -27.95 -15.99
CA GLY A 237 9.84 -28.37 -14.69
C GLY A 237 9.19 -29.66 -14.23
#